data_c869c722b7da548dd772f39b395e73d6
#
_entry.id   c869c722b7da548dd772f39b395e73d6
#
_cell.length_a   1.000
_cell.length_b   1.000
_cell.length_c   1.000
_cell.angle_alpha   90.00
_cell.angle_beta   90.00
_cell.angle_gamma   90.00
#
_symmetry.space_group_name_H-M   'P 1'
#
loop_
_entity.id
_entity.type
_entity.pdbx_description
1 polymer ?
#
loop_
_entity_poly.entity_id
_entity_poly.type
_entity_poly.pdbx_seq_one_letter_code
_entity_poly.pdbx_strand_id
1 'polypeptide(L)'
;MNYLGINAIFHDPAAALVVDGRVVAAAEEERFSRRKHGKRPVPFSAWELPEQAMRWCLAEAGLTPADLDAVGYSFDPAIAAEMPDDPYDPVRVDYARRAPGFLAEALPGLDRDKVRFVEHHVAHAASAGLAAPSRTSSVLVVDGRGEAHSHLAGRYRDGELEILHRQALPESLGLLYESLTDHLGFLRSSDEFKVMALASYGEPRFLPELREIVRATGDGGFTAQAPDWTRFAPRRIDDGTWGGDHADLAASVQAVVEEVLVDLATWLHGQTGDRVLTMAGGTALNCVANSRIWRDTPFEEVWVQPASGDSGTALGAALHLAQEAGDLGAPQPTAAFGRSWSGEELAQWLRTAQVPFTTPEDLAGEVADVLADNG
;
A
#
# COMPACT_ATOMS: atom_id res chain seq x y z
N MET A 1 -1.95 -11.93 22.88
CA MET A 1 -0.69 -11.14 22.84
C MET A 1 -0.92 -9.85 22.08
N ASN A 2 -0.08 -8.82 22.26
CA ASN A 2 -0.29 -7.46 21.76
C ASN A 2 0.84 -7.05 20.80
N TYR A 3 0.54 -6.88 19.52
CA TYR A 3 1.51 -6.53 18.48
C TYR A 3 1.15 -5.19 17.86
N LEU A 4 2.09 -4.24 17.89
CA LEU A 4 1.96 -2.96 17.19
C LEU A 4 2.82 -3.01 15.92
N GLY A 5 2.20 -2.85 14.76
CA GLY A 5 2.91 -2.70 13.50
C GLY A 5 3.03 -1.23 13.12
N ILE A 6 4.15 -0.86 12.52
CA ILE A 6 4.50 0.52 12.19
C ILE A 6 5.08 0.60 10.79
N ASN A 7 4.53 1.49 9.98
CA ASN A 7 5.19 2.03 8.80
C ASN A 7 5.68 3.45 9.08
N ALA A 8 6.96 3.70 8.91
CA ALA A 8 7.57 5.02 8.96
C ALA A 8 8.76 5.11 7.98
N ILE A 9 8.61 4.46 6.82
CA ILE A 9 9.59 4.44 5.75
C ILE A 9 8.90 4.81 4.43
N PHE A 10 9.60 5.37 3.48
CA PHE A 10 9.14 5.82 2.17
C PHE A 10 8.01 6.86 2.25
N HIS A 11 6.75 6.46 2.50
CA HIS A 11 5.57 7.33 2.61
C HIS A 11 4.44 6.68 3.43
N ASP A 12 3.35 7.42 3.67
CA ASP A 12 2.15 6.98 4.39
C ASP A 12 2.43 6.38 5.78
N PRO A 13 3.04 7.17 6.70
CA PRO A 13 3.27 6.70 8.07
C PRO A 13 1.96 6.21 8.68
N ALA A 14 2.00 5.00 9.26
CA ALA A 14 0.81 4.33 9.77
C ALA A 14 1.13 3.44 10.95
N ALA A 15 0.11 3.14 11.76
CA ALA A 15 0.17 2.17 12.83
C ALA A 15 -1.04 1.22 12.78
N ALA A 16 -0.83 -0.03 13.19
CA ALA A 16 -1.89 -1.02 13.35
C ALA A 16 -1.65 -1.87 14.59
N LEU A 17 -2.70 -2.16 15.33
CA LEU A 17 -2.65 -2.95 16.57
C LEU A 17 -3.39 -4.26 16.41
N VAL A 18 -2.71 -5.35 16.70
CA VAL A 18 -3.26 -6.70 16.77
C VAL A 18 -3.22 -7.15 18.24
N VAL A 19 -4.37 -7.56 18.76
CA VAL A 19 -4.53 -8.07 20.14
C VAL A 19 -5.18 -9.46 20.05
N ASP A 20 -4.54 -10.46 20.67
CA ASP A 20 -4.99 -11.85 20.66
C ASP A 20 -5.38 -12.32 19.22
N GLY A 21 -4.49 -12.03 18.28
CA GLY A 21 -4.60 -12.40 16.88
C GLY A 21 -5.68 -11.64 16.06
N ARG A 22 -6.27 -10.59 16.61
CA ARG A 22 -7.29 -9.76 15.94
C ARG A 22 -6.82 -8.34 15.76
N VAL A 23 -7.04 -7.78 14.58
CA VAL A 23 -6.82 -6.35 14.33
C VAL A 23 -7.87 -5.56 15.13
N VAL A 24 -7.40 -4.73 16.04
CA VAL A 24 -8.27 -3.88 16.89
C VAL A 24 -8.39 -2.49 16.31
N ALA A 25 -7.29 -1.94 15.81
CA ALA A 25 -7.24 -0.58 15.25
C ALA A 25 -6.13 -0.48 14.20
N ALA A 26 -6.36 0.33 13.17
CA ALA A 26 -5.33 0.74 12.22
C ALA A 26 -5.63 2.17 11.73
N ALA A 27 -4.59 2.98 11.61
CA ALA A 27 -4.73 4.35 11.13
C ALA A 27 -3.44 4.86 10.50
N GLU A 28 -3.59 5.67 9.45
CA GLU A 28 -2.53 6.51 8.91
C GLU A 28 -2.37 7.77 9.77
N GLU A 29 -1.14 8.24 9.93
CA GLU A 29 -0.84 9.47 10.68
C GLU A 29 -1.51 10.70 10.06
N GLU A 30 -1.75 10.70 8.75
CA GLU A 30 -2.44 11.81 8.07
C GLU A 30 -3.86 12.05 8.58
N ARG A 31 -4.53 11.03 9.17
CA ARG A 31 -5.86 11.19 9.78
C ARG A 31 -5.82 12.18 10.94
N PHE A 32 -4.70 12.29 11.61
CA PHE A 32 -4.46 13.16 12.77
C PHE A 32 -3.69 14.42 12.37
N SER A 33 -2.56 14.25 11.70
CA SER A 33 -1.63 15.35 11.34
C SER A 33 -2.15 16.25 10.22
N ARG A 34 -3.10 15.75 9.40
CA ARG A 34 -3.59 16.40 8.17
C ARG A 34 -2.48 16.68 7.15
N ARG A 35 -1.38 15.95 7.23
CA ARG A 35 -0.32 15.96 6.22
C ARG A 35 -0.48 14.77 5.31
N LYS A 36 -0.94 15.02 4.10
CA LYS A 36 -1.19 13.97 3.10
C LYS A 36 0.10 13.18 2.84
N HIS A 37 0.01 11.85 2.93
CA HIS A 37 1.12 10.90 2.79
C HIS A 37 2.28 11.10 3.79
N GLY A 38 2.12 11.88 4.87
CA GLY A 38 3.20 12.24 5.77
C GLY A 38 4.27 13.13 5.13
N LYS A 39 4.03 13.63 3.93
CA LYS A 39 4.99 14.42 3.17
C LYS A 39 4.82 15.91 3.45
N ARG A 40 5.94 16.57 3.78
CA ARG A 40 6.05 18.00 3.55
C ARG A 40 6.33 18.25 2.07
N PRO A 41 6.22 19.50 1.55
CA PRO A 41 6.59 19.83 0.19
C PRO A 41 8.10 19.68 -0.10
N VAL A 42 8.79 18.85 0.66
CA VAL A 42 10.17 18.44 0.45
C VAL A 42 10.13 16.98 -0.01
N PRO A 43 10.65 16.66 -1.19
CA PRO A 43 10.76 15.28 -1.64
C PRO A 43 11.45 14.43 -0.57
N PHE A 44 10.91 13.23 -0.30
CA PHE A 44 11.46 12.24 0.64
C PHE A 44 11.40 12.56 2.14
N SER A 45 10.50 13.42 2.59
CA SER A 45 10.29 13.66 4.02
C SER A 45 9.38 12.62 4.70
N ALA A 46 9.46 11.37 4.30
CA ALA A 46 8.75 10.25 4.92
C ALA A 46 9.35 9.80 6.27
N TRP A 47 9.89 10.72 7.04
CA TRP A 47 10.57 10.44 8.31
C TRP A 47 9.74 10.90 9.48
N GLU A 48 8.46 10.89 9.29
CA GLU A 48 7.48 11.15 10.32
C GLU A 48 7.09 9.82 10.94
N LEU A 49 7.37 9.65 12.23
CA LEU A 49 6.79 8.55 12.99
C LEU A 49 5.28 8.76 13.10
N PRO A 50 4.47 7.70 13.01
CA PRO A 50 3.03 7.80 13.18
C PRO A 50 2.64 7.92 14.66
N GLU A 51 3.14 8.95 15.35
CA GLU A 51 3.01 9.09 16.81
C GLU A 51 1.57 9.15 17.28
N GLN A 52 0.72 9.90 16.57
CA GLN A 52 -0.68 10.05 16.94
C GLN A 52 -1.45 8.77 16.63
N ALA A 53 -1.18 8.15 15.48
CA ALA A 53 -1.78 6.86 15.10
C ALA A 53 -1.40 5.75 16.09
N MET A 54 -0.12 5.66 16.51
CA MET A 54 0.32 4.69 17.52
C MET A 54 -0.41 4.87 18.86
N ARG A 55 -0.45 6.12 19.37
CA ARG A 55 -1.13 6.42 20.64
C ARG A 55 -2.62 6.16 20.56
N TRP A 56 -3.23 6.46 19.42
CA TRP A 56 -4.65 6.21 19.21
C TRP A 56 -4.94 4.70 19.16
N CYS A 57 -4.16 3.90 18.41
CA CYS A 57 -4.34 2.46 18.36
C CYS A 57 -4.25 1.81 19.75
N LEU A 58 -3.29 2.21 20.58
CA LEU A 58 -3.15 1.74 21.97
C LEU A 58 -4.36 2.14 22.82
N ALA A 59 -4.84 3.38 22.68
CA ALA A 59 -5.98 3.89 23.45
C ALA A 59 -7.28 3.15 23.11
N GLU A 60 -7.51 2.78 21.85
CA GLU A 60 -8.68 1.99 21.42
C GLU A 60 -8.74 0.61 22.12
N ALA A 61 -7.59 0.04 22.45
CA ALA A 61 -7.50 -1.22 23.18
C ALA A 61 -7.35 -1.05 24.71
N GLY A 62 -7.24 0.19 25.20
CA GLY A 62 -6.96 0.48 26.61
C GLY A 62 -5.57 0.01 27.06
N LEU A 63 -4.61 -0.09 26.13
CA LEU A 63 -3.25 -0.55 26.37
C LEU A 63 -2.28 0.62 26.55
N THR A 64 -1.17 0.34 27.27
CA THR A 64 0.00 1.18 27.35
C THR A 64 1.15 0.62 26.53
N PRO A 65 2.20 1.40 26.18
CA PRO A 65 3.35 0.87 25.46
C PRO A 65 4.06 -0.30 26.18
N ALA A 66 3.99 -0.38 27.51
CA ALA A 66 4.58 -1.47 28.30
C ALA A 66 3.86 -2.81 28.09
N ASP A 67 2.58 -2.78 27.72
CA ASP A 67 1.74 -3.97 27.52
C ASP A 67 1.99 -4.66 26.16
N LEU A 68 2.76 -4.04 25.26
CA LEU A 68 3.12 -4.63 23.98
C LEU A 68 4.07 -5.80 24.16
N ASP A 69 3.81 -6.89 23.46
CA ASP A 69 4.70 -8.07 23.41
C ASP A 69 5.79 -7.88 22.36
N ALA A 70 5.46 -7.30 21.18
CA ALA A 70 6.42 -6.91 20.17
C ALA A 70 5.90 -5.73 19.33
N VAL A 71 6.84 -5.03 18.66
CA VAL A 71 6.56 -3.97 17.70
C VAL A 71 7.23 -4.32 16.37
N GLY A 72 6.45 -4.40 15.28
CA GLY A 72 6.95 -4.66 13.93
C GLY A 72 7.20 -3.35 13.19
N TYR A 73 8.44 -3.12 12.76
CA TYR A 73 8.79 -2.01 11.88
C TYR A 73 8.94 -2.54 10.45
N SER A 74 8.19 -2.01 9.49
CA SER A 74 8.02 -2.58 8.14
C SER A 74 9.18 -2.29 7.18
N PHE A 75 10.41 -2.38 7.66
CA PHE A 75 11.63 -2.27 6.86
C PHE A 75 12.81 -2.87 7.64
N ASP A 76 13.56 -3.77 7.02
CA ASP A 76 14.76 -4.36 7.63
C ASP A 76 16.05 -3.71 7.08
N PRO A 77 16.69 -2.81 7.85
CA PRO A 77 17.92 -2.15 7.38
C PRO A 77 19.12 -3.09 7.24
N ALA A 78 19.03 -4.35 7.71
CA ALA A 78 20.15 -5.30 7.60
C ALA A 78 20.27 -5.91 6.19
N ILE A 79 19.16 -5.94 5.44
CA ILE A 79 19.10 -6.51 4.08
C ILE A 79 18.99 -5.43 2.99
N ALA A 80 19.07 -4.15 3.37
CA ALA A 80 18.99 -3.05 2.41
C ALA A 80 20.19 -3.09 1.46
N ALA A 81 19.92 -3.11 0.14
CA ALA A 81 20.92 -2.98 -0.89
C ALA A 81 21.32 -1.51 -1.05
N GLU A 82 22.56 -1.27 -1.44
CA GLU A 82 23.00 0.08 -1.81
C GLU A 82 22.31 0.53 -3.10
N MET A 83 21.74 1.73 -3.07
CA MET A 83 21.11 2.38 -4.22
C MET A 83 21.95 3.58 -4.64
N PRO A 84 22.97 3.40 -5.51
CA PRO A 84 23.97 4.45 -5.82
C PRO A 84 23.34 5.72 -6.41
N ASP A 85 22.21 5.56 -7.11
CA ASP A 85 21.50 6.67 -7.77
C ASP A 85 20.50 7.38 -6.86
N ASP A 86 20.28 6.90 -5.62
CA ASP A 86 19.44 7.56 -4.63
C ASP A 86 20.30 8.15 -3.49
N PRO A 87 20.59 9.46 -3.49
CA PRO A 87 21.44 10.09 -2.49
C PRO A 87 20.82 10.08 -1.07
N TYR A 88 19.54 9.80 -0.95
CA TYR A 88 18.83 9.72 0.33
C TYR A 88 18.81 8.30 0.92
N ASP A 89 19.19 7.30 0.15
CA ASP A 89 19.13 5.90 0.59
C ASP A 89 19.97 5.63 1.85
N PRO A 90 21.22 6.07 1.97
CA PRO A 90 22.02 5.86 3.18
C PRO A 90 21.38 6.49 4.43
N VAL A 91 20.70 7.64 4.25
CA VAL A 91 20.05 8.35 5.35
C VAL A 91 18.77 7.63 5.77
N ARG A 92 18.04 7.05 4.82
CA ARG A 92 16.86 6.21 5.07
C ARG A 92 17.22 4.96 5.86
N VAL A 93 18.27 4.26 5.44
CA VAL A 93 18.76 3.06 6.12
C VAL A 93 19.26 3.37 7.54
N ASP A 94 19.98 4.49 7.74
CA ASP A 94 20.40 4.92 9.08
C ASP A 94 19.20 5.29 9.97
N TYR A 95 18.21 5.97 9.42
CA TYR A 95 16.96 6.25 10.13
C TYR A 95 16.28 4.95 10.59
N ALA A 96 16.12 3.97 9.70
CA ALA A 96 15.52 2.69 10.04
C ALA A 96 16.31 1.95 11.14
N ARG A 97 17.64 1.92 11.08
CA ARG A 97 18.47 1.33 12.16
C ARG A 97 18.23 1.98 13.51
N ARG A 98 17.93 3.26 13.54
CA ARG A 98 17.69 4.03 14.77
C ARG A 98 16.23 4.04 15.21
N ALA A 99 15.32 3.50 14.38
CA ALA A 99 13.88 3.48 14.67
C ALA A 99 13.53 2.92 16.06
N PRO A 100 14.16 1.85 16.58
CA PRO A 100 13.86 1.37 17.95
C PRO A 100 14.05 2.43 19.03
N GLY A 101 15.07 3.28 18.90
CA GLY A 101 15.30 4.39 19.82
C GLY A 101 14.24 5.49 19.68
N PHE A 102 13.95 5.88 18.45
CA PHE A 102 12.93 6.91 18.18
C PHE A 102 11.53 6.47 18.65
N LEU A 103 11.19 5.19 18.47
CA LEU A 103 9.92 4.64 18.94
C LEU A 103 9.81 4.63 20.45
N ALA A 104 10.89 4.29 21.17
CA ALA A 104 10.92 4.33 22.63
C ALA A 104 10.81 5.79 23.19
N GLU A 105 11.33 6.78 22.46
CA GLU A 105 11.14 8.19 22.80
C GLU A 105 9.69 8.65 22.53
N ALA A 106 9.10 8.25 21.40
CA ALA A 106 7.74 8.61 21.00
C ALA A 106 6.67 7.93 21.87
N LEU A 107 6.95 6.72 22.38
CA LEU A 107 6.08 5.92 23.22
C LEU A 107 6.74 5.63 24.57
N PRO A 108 6.74 6.55 25.53
CA PRO A 108 7.33 6.35 26.84
C PRO A 108 6.77 5.08 27.51
N GLY A 109 7.67 4.18 27.93
CA GLY A 109 7.35 2.88 28.50
C GLY A 109 7.51 1.71 27.51
N LEU A 110 7.73 1.98 26.22
CA LEU A 110 8.11 0.94 25.26
C LEU A 110 9.55 0.48 25.53
N ASP A 111 9.72 -0.83 25.66
CA ASP A 111 11.03 -1.45 25.63
C ASP A 111 11.49 -1.55 24.15
N ARG A 112 12.56 -0.84 23.82
CA ARG A 112 13.12 -0.81 22.47
C ARG A 112 13.56 -2.17 21.95
N ASP A 113 13.91 -3.10 22.84
CA ASP A 113 14.35 -4.44 22.49
C ASP A 113 13.18 -5.34 22.01
N LYS A 114 11.93 -4.88 22.19
CA LYS A 114 10.73 -5.48 21.60
C LYS A 114 10.50 -5.07 20.13
N VAL A 115 11.23 -4.10 19.61
CA VAL A 115 11.11 -3.68 18.20
C VAL A 115 11.84 -4.69 17.31
N ARG A 116 11.11 -5.23 16.33
CA ARG A 116 11.60 -6.17 15.32
C ARG A 116 11.42 -5.58 13.94
N PHE A 117 12.43 -5.75 13.10
CA PHE A 117 12.34 -5.38 11.70
C PHE A 117 11.64 -6.51 10.91
N VAL A 118 10.73 -6.11 10.04
CA VAL A 118 10.02 -7.00 9.10
C VAL A 118 10.33 -6.51 7.69
N GLU A 119 10.80 -7.39 6.81
CA GLU A 119 11.07 -7.06 5.41
C GLU A 119 9.85 -6.37 4.78
N HIS A 120 10.04 -5.25 4.07
CA HIS A 120 8.97 -4.41 3.56
C HIS A 120 7.96 -5.18 2.69
N HIS A 121 8.45 -5.97 1.73
CA HIS A 121 7.55 -6.75 0.88
C HIS A 121 6.94 -7.96 1.60
N VAL A 122 7.55 -8.48 2.66
CA VAL A 122 6.92 -9.47 3.54
C VAL A 122 5.79 -8.82 4.34
N ALA A 123 5.97 -7.58 4.81
CA ALA A 123 4.90 -6.83 5.45
C ALA A 123 3.72 -6.56 4.49
N HIS A 124 4.00 -6.17 3.23
CA HIS A 124 2.96 -6.08 2.20
C HIS A 124 2.25 -7.42 1.98
N ALA A 125 3.00 -8.51 1.81
CA ALA A 125 2.44 -9.84 1.60
C ALA A 125 1.56 -10.28 2.79
N ALA A 126 2.00 -10.01 4.02
CA ALA A 126 1.26 -10.32 5.23
C ALA A 126 -0.03 -9.50 5.36
N SER A 127 0.02 -8.22 4.98
CA SER A 127 -1.17 -7.35 4.97
C SER A 127 -2.27 -7.86 4.04
N ALA A 128 -1.89 -8.48 2.92
CA ALA A 128 -2.82 -9.09 1.98
C ALA A 128 -3.18 -10.52 2.40
N GLY A 129 -2.21 -11.44 2.47
CA GLY A 129 -2.47 -12.87 2.64
C GLY A 129 -3.03 -13.27 4.00
N LEU A 130 -2.66 -12.55 5.08
CA LEU A 130 -3.14 -12.86 6.43
C LEU A 130 -4.46 -12.17 6.78
N ALA A 131 -4.82 -11.07 6.11
CA ALA A 131 -6.11 -10.40 6.30
C ALA A 131 -7.20 -10.88 5.36
N ALA A 132 -6.85 -11.47 4.21
CA ALA A 132 -7.81 -11.95 3.20
C ALA A 132 -8.76 -13.03 3.74
N PRO A 133 -9.94 -13.20 3.11
CA PRO A 133 -10.91 -14.21 3.53
C PRO A 133 -10.37 -15.65 3.52
N SER A 134 -9.41 -15.94 2.62
CA SER A 134 -8.81 -17.26 2.46
C SER A 134 -7.45 -17.34 3.16
N ARG A 135 -7.20 -18.44 3.86
CA ARG A 135 -5.88 -18.76 4.46
C ARG A 135 -4.92 -19.43 3.47
N THR A 136 -5.41 -19.79 2.30
CA THR A 136 -4.61 -20.31 1.19
C THR A 136 -4.84 -19.43 -0.01
N SER A 137 -3.78 -18.78 -0.48
CA SER A 137 -3.81 -17.89 -1.62
C SER A 137 -2.42 -17.73 -2.21
N SER A 138 -2.35 -17.52 -3.51
CA SER A 138 -1.20 -16.86 -4.12
C SER A 138 -1.12 -15.42 -3.65
N VAL A 139 0.08 -14.88 -3.50
CA VAL A 139 0.30 -13.48 -3.12
C VAL A 139 1.21 -12.80 -4.14
N LEU A 140 0.78 -11.65 -4.64
CA LEU A 140 1.51 -10.81 -5.57
C LEU A 140 1.68 -9.42 -4.95
N VAL A 141 2.91 -9.08 -4.59
CA VAL A 141 3.30 -7.74 -4.15
C VAL A 141 4.03 -7.06 -5.29
N VAL A 142 3.52 -5.94 -5.76
CA VAL A 142 4.19 -5.11 -6.77
C VAL A 142 4.23 -3.68 -6.28
N ASP A 143 5.42 -3.17 -6.09
CA ASP A 143 5.65 -1.91 -5.40
C ASP A 143 6.66 -1.01 -6.12
N GLY A 144 6.90 0.18 -5.59
CA GLY A 144 7.98 1.05 -6.04
C GLY A 144 9.33 0.51 -5.61
N ARG A 145 9.49 0.28 -4.34
CA ARG A 145 10.74 -0.21 -3.75
C ARG A 145 10.54 -0.75 -2.33
N GLY A 146 11.38 -1.68 -1.93
CA GLY A 146 11.65 -2.07 -0.56
C GLY A 146 13.15 -1.93 -0.27
N GLU A 147 13.71 -2.83 0.53
CA GLU A 147 15.12 -2.84 0.90
C GLU A 147 16.06 -3.09 -0.30
N ALA A 148 15.70 -4.03 -1.17
CA ALA A 148 16.50 -4.44 -2.33
C ALA A 148 15.64 -4.85 -3.53
N HIS A 149 14.33 -4.91 -3.36
CA HIS A 149 13.40 -5.46 -4.33
C HIS A 149 12.27 -4.48 -4.63
N SER A 150 11.53 -4.73 -5.70
CA SER A 150 10.32 -4.02 -6.12
C SER A 150 9.10 -4.93 -6.22
N HIS A 151 9.31 -6.24 -6.12
CA HIS A 151 8.25 -7.22 -6.32
C HIS A 151 8.55 -8.49 -5.52
N LEU A 152 7.50 -9.12 -5.02
CA LEU A 152 7.50 -10.44 -4.40
C LEU A 152 6.30 -11.23 -4.92
N ALA A 153 6.54 -12.42 -5.44
CA ALA A 153 5.51 -13.41 -5.74
C ALA A 153 5.67 -14.62 -4.85
N GLY A 154 4.59 -15.11 -4.28
CA GLY A 154 4.61 -16.25 -3.37
C GLY A 154 3.22 -16.81 -3.13
N ARG A 155 3.09 -17.58 -2.07
CA ARG A 155 1.81 -18.14 -1.61
C ARG A 155 1.75 -18.21 -0.10
N TYR A 156 0.55 -18.08 0.43
CA TYR A 156 0.23 -18.43 1.81
C TYR A 156 -0.46 -19.79 1.89
N ARG A 157 -0.04 -20.60 2.86
CA ARG A 157 -0.75 -21.79 3.31
C ARG A 157 -0.75 -21.84 4.83
N ASP A 158 -1.93 -21.88 5.41
CA ASP A 158 -2.11 -21.96 6.87
C ASP A 158 -1.32 -20.88 7.66
N GLY A 159 -1.16 -19.69 7.06
CA GLY A 159 -0.41 -18.58 7.60
C GLY A 159 1.09 -18.55 7.26
N GLU A 160 1.64 -19.62 6.68
CA GLU A 160 3.03 -19.71 6.24
C GLU A 160 3.23 -19.11 4.85
N LEU A 161 4.19 -18.21 4.71
CA LEU A 161 4.58 -17.58 3.43
C LEU A 161 5.69 -18.40 2.76
N GLU A 162 5.42 -18.91 1.58
CA GLU A 162 6.41 -19.46 0.66
C GLU A 162 6.69 -18.42 -0.43
N ILE A 163 7.92 -17.96 -0.55
CA ILE A 163 8.33 -16.98 -1.58
C ILE A 163 8.87 -17.73 -2.78
N LEU A 164 8.30 -17.48 -3.96
CA LEU A 164 8.65 -18.14 -5.21
C LEU A 164 9.55 -17.27 -6.08
N HIS A 165 9.37 -15.94 -6.03
CA HIS A 165 10.19 -15.00 -6.78
C HIS A 165 10.31 -13.67 -6.07
N ARG A 166 11.45 -12.98 -6.28
CA ARG A 166 11.68 -11.58 -5.94
C ARG A 166 12.33 -10.86 -7.11
N GLN A 167 11.84 -9.70 -7.48
CA GLN A 167 12.46 -8.83 -8.48
C GLN A 167 13.39 -7.85 -7.79
N ALA A 168 14.68 -7.91 -8.16
CA ALA A 168 15.65 -6.96 -7.65
C ALA A 168 15.50 -5.58 -8.31
N LEU A 169 15.77 -4.54 -7.55
CA LEU A 169 15.99 -3.20 -8.09
C LEU A 169 17.24 -3.19 -9.01
N PRO A 170 17.31 -2.35 -10.03
CA PRO A 170 16.46 -1.18 -10.29
C PRO A 170 15.17 -1.46 -11.08
N GLU A 171 14.92 -2.70 -11.49
CA GLU A 171 13.71 -3.03 -12.24
C GLU A 171 12.47 -2.84 -11.33
N SER A 172 11.57 -1.90 -11.69
CA SER A 172 10.40 -1.58 -10.88
C SER A 172 9.27 -0.97 -11.71
N LEU A 173 8.10 -1.59 -11.68
CA LEU A 173 6.89 -1.05 -12.30
C LEU A 173 6.39 0.20 -11.56
N GLY A 174 6.49 0.23 -10.24
CA GLY A 174 6.10 1.39 -9.45
C GLY A 174 6.97 2.61 -9.73
N LEU A 175 8.31 2.45 -9.75
CA LEU A 175 9.23 3.56 -10.07
C LEU A 175 9.12 4.01 -11.53
N LEU A 176 8.82 3.09 -12.46
CA LEU A 176 8.51 3.43 -13.84
C LEU A 176 7.30 4.38 -13.88
N TYR A 177 6.22 4.02 -13.19
CA TYR A 177 4.98 4.79 -13.16
C TYR A 177 5.17 6.12 -12.43
N GLU A 178 5.92 6.16 -11.31
CA GLU A 178 6.31 7.39 -10.62
C GLU A 178 7.09 8.35 -11.54
N SER A 179 8.04 7.84 -12.32
CA SER A 179 8.85 8.64 -13.22
C SER A 179 8.00 9.27 -14.34
N LEU A 180 7.00 8.53 -14.84
CA LEU A 180 6.02 9.06 -15.78
C LEU A 180 5.15 10.13 -15.10
N THR A 181 4.72 9.89 -13.86
CA THR A 181 3.92 10.84 -13.07
C THR A 181 4.62 12.20 -12.98
N ASP A 182 5.92 12.21 -12.64
CA ASP A 182 6.74 13.41 -12.60
C ASP A 182 6.93 14.05 -13.99
N HIS A 183 7.13 13.24 -15.03
CA HIS A 183 7.27 13.73 -16.40
C HIS A 183 5.99 14.44 -16.89
N LEU A 184 4.83 13.94 -16.50
CA LEU A 184 3.54 14.52 -16.82
C LEU A 184 3.17 15.73 -15.91
N GLY A 185 4.08 16.20 -15.05
CA GLY A 185 3.90 17.38 -14.21
C GLY A 185 3.01 17.14 -13.00
N PHE A 186 2.81 15.89 -12.61
CA PHE A 186 2.11 15.50 -11.39
C PHE A 186 3.10 15.22 -10.25
N LEU A 187 2.59 15.18 -9.02
CA LEU A 187 3.40 14.90 -7.86
C LEU A 187 3.67 13.38 -7.74
N ARG A 188 4.92 12.98 -7.92
CA ARG A 188 5.35 11.58 -7.77
C ARG A 188 5.09 11.04 -6.37
N SER A 189 4.87 9.74 -6.28
CA SER A 189 4.48 9.02 -5.05
C SER A 189 3.24 9.62 -4.37
N SER A 190 2.30 10.18 -5.15
CA SER A 190 1.06 10.79 -4.67
C SER A 190 -0.03 10.86 -5.75
N ASP A 191 0.32 11.21 -6.98
CA ASP A 191 -0.64 11.56 -8.03
C ASP A 191 -0.71 10.50 -9.15
N GLU A 192 -0.18 9.31 -8.94
CA GLU A 192 -0.19 8.20 -9.92
C GLU A 192 -1.61 7.89 -10.41
N PHE A 193 -2.61 8.04 -9.54
CA PHE A 193 -4.02 7.88 -9.92
C PHE A 193 -4.49 8.90 -10.98
N LYS A 194 -3.86 10.08 -11.06
CA LYS A 194 -4.16 11.08 -12.10
C LYS A 194 -3.63 10.64 -13.47
N VAL A 195 -2.49 9.95 -13.49
CA VAL A 195 -1.95 9.34 -14.72
C VAL A 195 -2.87 8.21 -15.20
N MET A 196 -3.36 7.37 -14.29
CA MET A 196 -4.35 6.34 -14.59
C MET A 196 -5.64 6.95 -15.17
N ALA A 197 -6.12 8.06 -14.60
CA ALA A 197 -7.27 8.79 -15.14
C ALA A 197 -6.96 9.41 -16.51
N LEU A 198 -5.79 10.03 -16.71
CA LEU A 198 -5.36 10.61 -17.98
C LEU A 198 -5.27 9.55 -19.09
N ALA A 199 -4.84 8.34 -18.76
CA ALA A 199 -4.76 7.22 -19.70
C ALA A 199 -6.10 6.91 -20.39
N SER A 200 -7.23 7.20 -19.73
CA SER A 200 -8.58 6.99 -20.30
C SER A 200 -8.94 7.97 -21.45
N TYR A 201 -8.15 9.00 -21.65
CA TYR A 201 -8.34 10.00 -22.72
C TYR A 201 -7.38 9.81 -23.90
N GLY A 202 -6.45 8.84 -23.83
CA GLY A 202 -5.43 8.58 -24.84
C GLY A 202 -5.61 7.24 -25.54
N GLU A 203 -4.82 7.07 -26.60
CA GLU A 203 -4.68 5.81 -27.33
C GLU A 203 -3.29 5.22 -27.08
N PRO A 204 -3.11 3.90 -26.90
CA PRO A 204 -1.82 3.30 -26.53
C PRO A 204 -0.86 3.19 -27.72
N ARG A 205 -0.65 4.26 -28.46
CA ARG A 205 0.12 4.27 -29.71
C ARG A 205 1.61 4.04 -29.54
N PHE A 206 2.17 4.26 -28.34
CA PHE A 206 3.58 3.99 -28.02
C PHE A 206 3.81 2.61 -27.38
N LEU A 207 2.76 1.80 -27.30
CA LEU A 207 2.83 0.46 -26.70
C LEU A 207 3.85 -0.47 -27.39
N PRO A 208 3.99 -0.48 -28.75
CA PRO A 208 5.00 -1.31 -29.38
C PRO A 208 6.43 -1.01 -28.91
N GLU A 209 6.80 0.28 -28.81
CA GLU A 209 8.13 0.70 -28.36
C GLU A 209 8.33 0.42 -26.86
N LEU A 210 7.29 0.60 -26.05
CA LEU A 210 7.38 0.34 -24.62
C LEU A 210 7.55 -1.15 -24.30
N ARG A 211 6.96 -2.06 -25.07
CA ARG A 211 7.13 -3.51 -24.92
C ARG A 211 8.59 -3.97 -25.11
N GLU A 212 9.42 -3.21 -25.82
CA GLU A 212 10.85 -3.53 -25.97
C GLU A 212 11.62 -3.34 -24.65
N ILE A 213 11.14 -2.47 -23.76
CA ILE A 213 11.82 -2.08 -22.51
C ILE A 213 11.06 -2.50 -21.26
N VAL A 214 9.74 -2.71 -21.35
CA VAL A 214 8.87 -3.11 -20.23
C VAL A 214 8.13 -4.39 -20.62
N ARG A 215 8.52 -5.50 -20.01
CA ARG A 215 7.92 -6.83 -20.30
C ARG A 215 8.21 -7.83 -19.20
N ALA A 216 7.35 -8.81 -19.02
CA ALA A 216 7.62 -9.99 -18.20
C ALA A 216 8.75 -10.85 -18.82
N THR A 217 9.55 -11.51 -17.96
CA THR A 217 10.65 -12.39 -18.37
C THR A 217 10.25 -13.87 -18.42
N GLY A 218 9.05 -14.20 -17.94
CA GLY A 218 8.48 -15.57 -17.99
C GLY A 218 8.89 -16.47 -16.83
N ASP A 219 9.74 -16.00 -15.93
CA ASP A 219 10.22 -16.70 -14.73
C ASP A 219 9.66 -16.08 -13.42
N GLY A 220 8.67 -15.21 -13.53
CA GLY A 220 8.09 -14.45 -12.42
C GLY A 220 8.68 -13.05 -12.23
N GLY A 221 9.66 -12.69 -13.05
CA GLY A 221 10.29 -11.38 -13.10
C GLY A 221 9.85 -10.54 -14.31
N PHE A 222 10.42 -9.34 -14.40
CA PHE A 222 10.18 -8.40 -15.51
C PHE A 222 11.38 -7.46 -15.72
N THR A 223 11.39 -6.79 -16.87
CA THR A 223 12.24 -5.62 -17.14
C THR A 223 11.34 -4.38 -17.13
N ALA A 224 11.75 -3.31 -16.46
CA ALA A 224 10.94 -2.10 -16.32
C ALA A 224 11.78 -0.89 -15.89
N GLN A 225 12.72 -0.47 -16.74
CA GLN A 225 13.47 0.77 -16.49
C GLN A 225 12.81 1.95 -17.20
N ALA A 226 12.74 3.09 -16.52
CA ALA A 226 12.15 4.30 -17.09
C ALA A 226 13.02 4.81 -18.25
N PRO A 227 12.45 4.98 -19.46
CA PRO A 227 13.15 5.55 -20.57
C PRO A 227 13.25 7.08 -20.45
N ASP A 228 13.94 7.71 -21.40
CA ASP A 228 13.77 9.15 -21.62
C ASP A 228 12.38 9.41 -22.22
N TRP A 229 11.45 9.86 -21.38
CA TRP A 229 10.06 10.11 -21.74
C TRP A 229 9.90 11.20 -22.81
N THR A 230 10.90 12.11 -22.96
CA THR A 230 10.85 13.18 -23.97
C THR A 230 10.80 12.64 -25.41
N ARG A 231 11.18 11.37 -25.61
CA ARG A 231 11.08 10.68 -26.90
C ARG A 231 9.62 10.44 -27.33
N PHE A 232 8.68 10.43 -26.40
CA PHE A 232 7.27 10.13 -26.62
C PHE A 232 6.40 11.36 -26.52
N ALA A 233 6.62 12.18 -25.48
CA ALA A 233 5.91 13.43 -25.27
C ALA A 233 6.83 14.45 -24.58
N PRO A 234 6.67 15.76 -24.82
CA PRO A 234 7.44 16.77 -24.10
C PRO A 234 7.11 16.74 -22.62
N ARG A 235 8.13 17.05 -21.76
CA ARG A 235 7.88 17.15 -20.32
C ARG A 235 6.85 18.26 -20.06
N ARG A 236 5.83 17.94 -19.27
CA ARG A 236 4.81 18.91 -18.89
C ARG A 236 5.29 19.76 -17.70
N ILE A 237 5.09 21.06 -17.81
CA ILE A 237 5.26 22.04 -16.73
C ILE A 237 3.87 22.43 -16.25
N ASP A 238 3.69 22.73 -14.95
CA ASP A 238 2.40 22.92 -14.28
C ASP A 238 1.38 23.85 -14.96
N ASP A 239 1.84 24.87 -15.70
CA ASP A 239 1.00 25.81 -16.46
C ASP A 239 0.78 25.40 -17.92
N GLY A 240 1.35 24.25 -18.31
CA GLY A 240 1.29 23.75 -19.68
C GLY A 240 -0.07 23.17 -20.05
N THR A 241 -0.43 23.32 -21.32
CA THR A 241 -1.60 22.66 -21.89
C THR A 241 -1.35 21.17 -22.08
N TRP A 242 -2.39 20.36 -21.92
CA TRP A 242 -2.36 18.94 -22.28
C TRP A 242 -2.36 18.79 -23.80
N GLY A 243 -1.37 18.08 -24.35
CA GLY A 243 -1.40 17.60 -25.74
C GLY A 243 -1.90 16.17 -25.82
N GLY A 244 -2.37 15.74 -26.98
CA GLY A 244 -2.77 14.36 -27.21
C GLY A 244 -1.66 13.34 -26.88
N ASP A 245 -0.40 13.71 -27.15
CA ASP A 245 0.75 12.86 -26.86
C ASP A 245 0.91 12.51 -25.38
N HIS A 246 0.52 13.40 -24.46
CA HIS A 246 0.58 13.13 -23.02
C HIS A 246 -0.44 12.06 -22.60
N ALA A 247 -1.67 12.14 -23.12
CA ALA A 247 -2.70 11.14 -22.85
C ALA A 247 -2.35 9.80 -23.51
N ASP A 248 -1.82 9.82 -24.72
CA ASP A 248 -1.38 8.63 -25.45
C ASP A 248 -0.19 7.94 -24.74
N LEU A 249 0.72 8.72 -24.19
CA LEU A 249 1.83 8.19 -23.39
C LEU A 249 1.31 7.56 -22.11
N ALA A 250 0.40 8.21 -21.38
CA ALA A 250 -0.24 7.65 -20.19
C ALA A 250 -0.99 6.34 -20.53
N ALA A 251 -1.77 6.33 -21.62
CA ALA A 251 -2.48 5.13 -22.08
C ALA A 251 -1.52 3.99 -22.46
N SER A 252 -0.38 4.31 -23.08
CA SER A 252 0.62 3.33 -23.49
C SER A 252 1.34 2.70 -22.30
N VAL A 253 1.72 3.51 -21.29
CA VAL A 253 2.34 3.00 -20.07
C VAL A 253 1.33 2.21 -19.24
N GLN A 254 0.09 2.66 -19.11
CA GLN A 254 -0.97 1.91 -18.46
C GLN A 254 -1.14 0.54 -19.10
N ALA A 255 -1.22 0.48 -20.43
CA ALA A 255 -1.41 -0.77 -21.18
C ALA A 255 -0.25 -1.76 -20.97
N VAL A 256 1.02 -1.30 -21.06
CA VAL A 256 2.17 -2.20 -20.87
C VAL A 256 2.30 -2.70 -19.43
N VAL A 257 1.99 -1.86 -18.43
CA VAL A 257 1.96 -2.27 -17.02
C VAL A 257 0.88 -3.33 -16.79
N GLU A 258 -0.31 -3.14 -17.36
CA GLU A 258 -1.39 -4.14 -17.29
C GLU A 258 -0.98 -5.48 -17.91
N GLU A 259 -0.29 -5.47 -19.06
CA GLU A 259 0.22 -6.71 -19.70
C GLU A 259 1.20 -7.44 -18.78
N VAL A 260 2.18 -6.74 -18.22
CA VAL A 260 3.16 -7.35 -17.32
C VAL A 260 2.48 -7.92 -16.07
N LEU A 261 1.53 -7.21 -15.47
CA LEU A 261 0.83 -7.68 -14.28
C LEU A 261 -0.02 -8.93 -14.55
N VAL A 262 -0.68 -9.00 -15.71
CA VAL A 262 -1.42 -10.21 -16.15
C VAL A 262 -0.46 -11.39 -16.37
N ASP A 263 0.69 -11.16 -17.00
CA ASP A 263 1.71 -12.19 -17.22
C ASP A 263 2.28 -12.72 -15.89
N LEU A 264 2.61 -11.82 -14.93
CA LEU A 264 3.09 -12.19 -13.60
C LEU A 264 2.04 -13.01 -12.82
N ALA A 265 0.78 -12.58 -12.84
CA ALA A 265 -0.31 -13.30 -12.18
C ALA A 265 -0.57 -14.66 -12.83
N THR A 266 -0.52 -14.73 -14.16
CA THR A 266 -0.67 -16.01 -14.91
C THR A 266 0.48 -16.95 -14.60
N TRP A 267 1.73 -16.47 -14.60
CA TRP A 267 2.89 -17.26 -14.20
C TRP A 267 2.71 -17.79 -12.77
N LEU A 268 2.34 -16.92 -11.82
CA LEU A 268 2.17 -17.29 -10.43
C LEU A 268 1.09 -18.36 -10.25
N HIS A 269 -0.04 -18.22 -10.93
CA HIS A 269 -1.07 -19.28 -10.93
C HIS A 269 -0.51 -20.61 -11.46
N GLY A 270 0.30 -20.57 -12.52
CA GLY A 270 0.96 -21.77 -13.06
C GLY A 270 1.89 -22.47 -12.06
N GLN A 271 2.50 -21.71 -11.13
CA GLN A 271 3.36 -22.27 -10.07
C GLN A 271 2.56 -22.85 -8.91
N THR A 272 1.44 -22.25 -8.56
CA THR A 272 0.73 -22.54 -7.30
C THR A 272 -0.52 -23.37 -7.50
N GLY A 273 -1.26 -23.15 -8.59
CA GLY A 273 -2.59 -23.72 -8.82
C GLY A 273 -3.65 -23.21 -7.82
N ASP A 274 -3.38 -22.14 -7.08
CA ASP A 274 -4.31 -21.60 -6.11
C ASP A 274 -5.49 -20.90 -6.80
N ARG A 275 -6.68 -20.97 -6.19
CA ARG A 275 -7.88 -20.31 -6.75
C ARG A 275 -7.94 -18.82 -6.45
N VAL A 276 -7.29 -18.40 -5.35
CA VAL A 276 -7.35 -17.02 -4.83
C VAL A 276 -6.01 -16.34 -5.04
N LEU A 277 -6.04 -15.14 -5.58
CA LEU A 277 -4.91 -14.20 -5.61
C LEU A 277 -5.13 -13.11 -4.58
N THR A 278 -4.13 -12.84 -3.75
CA THR A 278 -4.09 -11.66 -2.88
C THR A 278 -3.01 -10.69 -3.37
N MET A 279 -3.30 -9.37 -3.28
CA MET A 279 -2.41 -8.35 -3.83
C MET A 279 -2.15 -7.22 -2.83
N ALA A 280 -0.91 -6.73 -2.80
CA ALA A 280 -0.47 -5.53 -2.09
C ALA A 280 0.71 -4.86 -2.82
N GLY A 281 1.23 -3.76 -2.25
CA GLY A 281 2.21 -2.86 -2.87
C GLY A 281 1.52 -1.69 -3.56
N GLY A 282 2.23 -0.58 -3.76
CA GLY A 282 1.69 0.65 -4.34
C GLY A 282 1.04 0.45 -5.72
N THR A 283 1.59 -0.46 -6.55
CA THR A 283 1.02 -0.77 -7.87
C THR A 283 -0.37 -1.44 -7.78
N ALA A 284 -0.68 -2.14 -6.67
CA ALA A 284 -2.00 -2.74 -6.47
C ALA A 284 -3.12 -1.71 -6.20
N LEU A 285 -2.81 -0.40 -6.08
CA LEU A 285 -3.80 0.68 -6.13
C LEU A 285 -4.35 0.92 -7.55
N ASN A 286 -3.71 0.36 -8.58
CA ASN A 286 -4.17 0.48 -9.96
C ASN A 286 -5.39 -0.43 -10.21
N CYS A 287 -6.58 0.10 -9.93
CA CYS A 287 -7.84 -0.65 -10.05
C CYS A 287 -8.16 -1.07 -11.50
N VAL A 288 -7.63 -0.37 -12.51
CA VAL A 288 -7.79 -0.73 -13.93
C VAL A 288 -7.02 -2.02 -14.21
N ALA A 289 -5.75 -2.08 -13.79
CA ALA A 289 -4.93 -3.29 -13.90
C ALA A 289 -5.51 -4.46 -13.09
N ASN A 290 -6.00 -4.20 -11.86
CA ASN A 290 -6.61 -5.24 -11.03
C ASN A 290 -7.85 -5.86 -11.70
N SER A 291 -8.65 -5.05 -12.39
CA SER A 291 -9.80 -5.52 -13.15
C SER A 291 -9.40 -6.43 -14.32
N ARG A 292 -8.28 -6.14 -14.97
CA ARG A 292 -7.73 -7.01 -16.03
C ARG A 292 -7.19 -8.32 -15.45
N ILE A 293 -6.45 -8.27 -14.34
CA ILE A 293 -5.96 -9.48 -13.66
C ILE A 293 -7.15 -10.40 -13.33
N TRP A 294 -8.21 -9.87 -12.73
CA TRP A 294 -9.40 -10.66 -12.41
C TRP A 294 -10.07 -11.29 -13.64
N ARG A 295 -10.12 -10.58 -14.75
CA ARG A 295 -10.79 -11.04 -15.96
C ARG A 295 -9.94 -11.96 -16.83
N ASP A 296 -8.63 -11.64 -16.95
CA ASP A 296 -7.75 -12.20 -17.98
C ASP A 296 -6.79 -13.28 -17.42
N THR A 297 -6.87 -13.63 -16.12
CA THR A 297 -6.05 -14.68 -15.50
C THR A 297 -6.88 -15.86 -15.02
N PRO A 298 -6.27 -17.02 -14.74
CA PRO A 298 -6.99 -18.21 -14.28
C PRO A 298 -7.47 -18.14 -12.82
N PHE A 299 -7.16 -17.10 -12.06
CA PHE A 299 -7.64 -16.95 -10.67
C PHE A 299 -9.15 -16.78 -10.64
N GLU A 300 -9.83 -17.50 -9.73
CA GLU A 300 -11.26 -17.41 -9.54
C GLU A 300 -11.66 -16.19 -8.69
N GLU A 301 -10.78 -15.83 -7.75
CA GLU A 301 -10.96 -14.69 -6.83
C GLU A 301 -9.68 -13.85 -6.79
N VAL A 302 -9.84 -12.53 -6.84
CA VAL A 302 -8.76 -11.56 -6.61
C VAL A 302 -9.15 -10.68 -5.44
N TRP A 303 -8.35 -10.69 -4.39
CA TRP A 303 -8.52 -9.85 -3.23
C TRP A 303 -7.35 -8.86 -3.11
N VAL A 304 -7.66 -7.59 -3.16
CA VAL A 304 -6.67 -6.51 -3.01
C VAL A 304 -6.78 -5.95 -1.61
N GLN A 305 -5.66 -5.85 -0.90
CA GLN A 305 -5.64 -5.18 0.41
C GLN A 305 -6.20 -3.76 0.26
N PRO A 306 -7.24 -3.34 1.02
CA PRO A 306 -7.77 -1.98 0.92
C PRO A 306 -6.73 -0.88 1.14
N ALA A 307 -5.79 -1.10 2.05
CA ALA A 307 -4.59 -0.27 2.24
C ALA A 307 -3.39 -0.94 1.56
N SER A 308 -3.44 -1.13 0.22
CA SER A 308 -2.41 -1.88 -0.50
C SER A 308 -1.06 -1.17 -0.57
N GLY A 309 -1.01 0.16 -0.45
CA GLY A 309 0.22 0.93 -0.36
C GLY A 309 0.94 0.76 0.98
N ASP A 310 1.93 1.60 1.23
CA ASP A 310 2.84 1.47 2.39
C ASP A 310 2.15 1.55 3.74
N SER A 311 1.02 2.27 3.86
CA SER A 311 0.26 2.30 5.11
C SER A 311 -0.18 0.90 5.57
N GLY A 312 -0.49 0.01 4.64
CA GLY A 312 -0.86 -1.37 4.94
C GLY A 312 0.27 -2.24 5.48
N THR A 313 1.52 -1.84 5.26
CA THR A 313 2.67 -2.58 5.81
C THR A 313 2.72 -2.52 7.33
N ALA A 314 2.16 -1.49 7.95
CA ALA A 314 1.96 -1.46 9.40
C ALA A 314 1.06 -2.62 9.86
N LEU A 315 -0.09 -2.82 9.19
CA LEU A 315 -0.96 -3.95 9.46
C LEU A 315 -0.24 -5.29 9.21
N GLY A 316 0.46 -5.38 8.07
CA GLY A 316 1.20 -6.58 7.71
C GLY A 316 2.29 -6.96 8.69
N ALA A 317 3.05 -5.98 9.19
CA ALA A 317 4.09 -6.21 10.19
C ALA A 317 3.50 -6.75 11.50
N ALA A 318 2.37 -6.20 11.98
CA ALA A 318 1.70 -6.71 13.18
C ALA A 318 1.15 -8.13 12.99
N LEU A 319 0.50 -8.40 11.84
CA LEU A 319 -0.03 -9.73 11.52
C LEU A 319 1.09 -10.78 11.34
N HIS A 320 2.21 -10.39 10.73
CA HIS A 320 3.37 -11.24 10.57
C HIS A 320 3.94 -11.69 11.94
N LEU A 321 4.13 -10.75 12.87
CA LEU A 321 4.59 -11.07 14.23
C LEU A 321 3.58 -11.95 14.98
N ALA A 322 2.28 -11.69 14.84
CA ALA A 322 1.25 -12.54 15.44
C ALA A 322 1.27 -13.96 14.85
N GLN A 323 1.49 -14.08 13.55
CA GLN A 323 1.62 -15.39 12.88
C GLN A 323 2.86 -16.15 13.35
N GLU A 324 4.04 -15.50 13.41
CA GLU A 324 5.27 -16.13 13.92
C GLU A 324 5.13 -16.64 15.36
N ALA A 325 4.34 -15.96 16.17
CA ALA A 325 4.07 -16.38 17.54
C ALA A 325 2.96 -17.44 17.66
N GLY A 326 2.33 -17.85 16.55
CA GLY A 326 1.20 -18.78 16.56
C GLY A 326 -0.09 -18.19 17.14
N ASP A 327 -0.19 -16.86 17.18
CA ASP A 327 -1.30 -16.09 17.77
C ASP A 327 -2.20 -15.44 16.71
N LEU A 328 -2.29 -16.02 15.50
CA LEU A 328 -3.10 -15.47 14.43
C LEU A 328 -4.56 -15.90 14.53
N GLY A 329 -5.47 -14.94 14.72
CA GLY A 329 -6.92 -15.15 14.78
C GLY A 329 -7.59 -15.40 13.43
N ALA A 330 -8.91 -15.32 13.37
CA ALA A 330 -9.65 -15.42 12.12
C ALA A 330 -9.35 -14.23 11.18
N PRO A 331 -9.43 -14.42 9.84
CA PRO A 331 -9.29 -13.32 8.88
C PRO A 331 -10.27 -12.19 9.13
N GLN A 332 -9.83 -10.96 8.87
CA GLN A 332 -10.64 -9.76 8.98
C GLN A 332 -10.57 -8.94 7.67
N PRO A 333 -11.29 -9.38 6.61
CA PRO A 333 -11.24 -8.75 5.30
C PRO A 333 -12.05 -7.45 5.26
N THR A 334 -11.64 -6.45 6.02
CA THR A 334 -12.30 -5.16 6.14
C THR A 334 -11.30 -4.01 6.15
N ALA A 335 -11.74 -2.83 5.75
CA ALA A 335 -11.01 -1.57 5.90
C ALA A 335 -11.46 -0.78 7.15
N ALA A 336 -12.47 -1.25 7.87
CA ALA A 336 -13.10 -0.51 8.96
C ALA A 336 -12.38 -0.70 10.30
N PHE A 337 -11.09 -0.33 10.35
CA PHE A 337 -10.27 -0.38 11.57
C PHE A 337 -10.04 1.00 12.20
N GLY A 338 -10.62 2.05 11.63
CA GLY A 338 -10.58 3.39 12.18
C GLY A 338 -11.66 3.62 13.25
N ARG A 339 -11.69 4.85 13.81
CA ARG A 339 -12.69 5.24 14.79
C ARG A 339 -14.11 5.09 14.23
N SER A 340 -14.96 4.39 14.97
CA SER A 340 -16.41 4.34 14.70
C SER A 340 -17.15 5.34 15.60
N TRP A 341 -18.32 5.76 15.13
CA TRP A 341 -19.25 6.62 15.88
C TRP A 341 -20.58 5.91 16.02
N SER A 342 -21.08 5.82 17.24
CA SER A 342 -22.45 5.36 17.44
C SER A 342 -23.45 6.42 16.96
N GLY A 343 -24.66 5.98 16.61
CA GLY A 343 -25.74 6.91 16.25
C GLY A 343 -26.08 7.89 17.36
N GLU A 344 -25.94 7.46 18.63
CA GLU A 344 -26.17 8.33 19.79
C GLU A 344 -25.08 9.38 19.95
N GLU A 345 -23.81 9.03 19.82
CA GLU A 345 -22.68 9.98 19.82
C GLU A 345 -22.84 11.02 18.71
N LEU A 346 -23.17 10.61 17.50
CA LEU A 346 -23.42 11.53 16.38
C LEU A 346 -24.61 12.44 16.67
N ALA A 347 -25.72 11.92 17.16
CA ALA A 347 -26.88 12.71 17.52
C ALA A 347 -26.56 13.72 18.64
N GLN A 348 -25.81 13.33 19.65
CA GLN A 348 -25.37 14.21 20.71
C GLN A 348 -24.45 15.32 20.19
N TRP A 349 -23.51 14.97 19.30
CA TRP A 349 -22.63 15.96 18.67
C TRP A 349 -23.42 16.96 17.82
N LEU A 350 -24.36 16.48 16.99
CA LEU A 350 -25.20 17.33 16.13
C LEU A 350 -26.06 18.30 16.98
N ARG A 351 -26.66 17.82 18.11
CA ARG A 351 -27.40 18.68 19.05
C ARG A 351 -26.50 19.76 19.65
N THR A 352 -25.29 19.38 20.10
CA THR A 352 -24.32 20.33 20.68
C THR A 352 -23.88 21.38 19.65
N ALA A 353 -23.67 20.97 18.41
CA ALA A 353 -23.30 21.85 17.30
C ALA A 353 -24.51 22.65 16.74
N GLN A 354 -25.72 22.43 17.24
CA GLN A 354 -26.96 23.06 16.76
C GLN A 354 -27.23 22.82 15.26
N VAL A 355 -26.82 21.64 14.76
CA VAL A 355 -27.09 21.21 13.39
C VAL A 355 -28.44 20.48 13.36
N PRO A 356 -29.42 20.94 12.56
CA PRO A 356 -30.67 20.21 12.39
C PRO A 356 -30.44 18.85 11.76
N PHE A 357 -31.09 17.81 12.25
CA PHE A 357 -31.06 16.49 11.66
C PHE A 357 -32.37 15.74 11.91
N THR A 358 -32.64 14.74 11.09
CA THR A 358 -33.74 13.78 11.25
C THR A 358 -33.13 12.38 11.49
N THR A 359 -33.98 11.49 12.01
CA THR A 359 -33.60 10.08 12.18
C THR A 359 -34.70 9.27 11.46
N PRO A 360 -34.55 9.04 10.14
CA PRO A 360 -35.55 8.33 9.37
C PRO A 360 -35.61 6.83 9.74
N GLU A 361 -36.78 6.22 9.61
CA GLU A 361 -36.96 4.78 9.78
C GLU A 361 -36.30 4.01 8.62
N ASP A 362 -36.43 4.54 7.38
CA ASP A 362 -35.80 4.02 6.18
C ASP A 362 -34.78 5.05 5.63
N LEU A 363 -33.58 5.04 6.20
CA LEU A 363 -32.50 5.94 5.76
C LEU A 363 -32.12 5.71 4.30
N ALA A 364 -32.08 4.44 3.85
CA ALA A 364 -31.68 4.13 2.48
C ALA A 364 -32.70 4.63 1.45
N GLY A 365 -34.00 4.49 1.75
CA GLY A 365 -35.08 5.01 0.93
C GLY A 365 -35.06 6.53 0.87
N GLU A 366 -34.97 7.23 2.01
CA GLU A 366 -34.90 8.71 2.01
C GLU A 366 -33.68 9.24 1.25
N VAL A 367 -32.51 8.62 1.40
CA VAL A 367 -31.31 9.03 0.65
C VAL A 367 -31.50 8.79 -0.84
N ALA A 368 -32.11 7.66 -1.24
CA ALA A 368 -32.40 7.37 -2.64
C ALA A 368 -33.37 8.39 -3.25
N ASP A 369 -34.42 8.78 -2.53
CA ASP A 369 -35.37 9.78 -2.97
C ASP A 369 -34.71 11.17 -3.13
N VAL A 370 -33.90 11.59 -2.15
CA VAL A 370 -33.15 12.85 -2.24
C VAL A 370 -32.20 12.87 -3.43
N LEU A 371 -31.51 11.77 -3.71
CA LEU A 371 -30.62 11.67 -4.86
C LEU A 371 -31.39 11.69 -6.19
N ALA A 372 -32.56 11.02 -6.24
CA ALA A 372 -33.40 11.01 -7.43
C ALA A 372 -33.98 12.41 -7.74
N ASP A 373 -34.35 13.16 -6.69
CA ASP A 373 -34.95 14.50 -6.85
C ASP A 373 -33.94 15.59 -7.19
N ASN A 374 -32.63 15.41 -6.84
CA ASN A 374 -31.57 16.41 -6.99
C ASN A 374 -30.46 15.99 -7.97
N GLY A 375 -30.56 14.83 -8.63
CA GLY A 375 -29.59 14.23 -9.54
C GLY A 375 -29.65 14.71 -10.97
#